data_ef5559aa85fae2048b93e5d8ab85bb30
#
_entry.id   ef5559aa85fae2048b93e5d8ab85bb30
#
_cell.length_a   1.000
_cell.length_b   1.000
_cell.length_c   1.000
_cell.angle_alpha   90.00
_cell.angle_beta   90.00
_cell.angle_gamma   90.00
#
_symmetry.space_group_name_H-M   'P 1'
#
loop_
_entity.id
_entity.type
_entity.pdbx_description
1 polymer ?
#
loop_
_entity_poly.entity_id
_entity_poly.type
_entity_poly.pdbx_seq_one_letter_code
_entity_poly.pdbx_strand_id
1 'polypeptide(L)'
;LVEALVLSSEKKDSPSTGSGQAGFFSFPCPTEIRTDDPEGCPAFYGRVIRGVRNGASPTWMQARLKAAGQRPISALVDITNYVMLDHGQPSHAYDLATLNGAVVARRARDGETVTALNGKEYALTADMTVIADAGGVHDIAGIMGGEHSGCSESTSDVLLEVAYFSPERIARTGQALALTSDARSRFERGVDPAFLDDAVELIT
;
A
#
# COMPACT_ATOMS: atom_id res chain seq x y z
N LEU A 1 -12.34 -11.62 16.06
CA LEU A 1 -12.88 -11.80 14.70
C LEU A 1 -12.63 -10.48 13.97
N VAL A 2 -11.72 -10.48 13.02
CA VAL A 2 -11.42 -9.33 12.15
C VAL A 2 -12.31 -9.51 10.92
N GLU A 3 -13.30 -8.63 10.74
CA GLU A 3 -14.08 -8.62 9.50
C GLU A 3 -13.28 -7.85 8.44
N ALA A 4 -12.78 -8.58 7.46
CA ALA A 4 -12.06 -8.03 6.33
C ALA A 4 -13.03 -7.76 5.16
N LEU A 5 -12.92 -6.57 4.56
CA LEU A 5 -13.70 -6.18 3.40
C LEU A 5 -12.82 -6.08 2.17
N VAL A 6 -13.11 -6.89 1.15
CA VAL A 6 -12.40 -6.88 -0.14
C VAL A 6 -13.03 -5.86 -1.07
N LEU A 7 -12.20 -5.02 -1.69
CA LEU A 7 -12.55 -4.26 -2.88
C LEU A 7 -11.64 -4.64 -4.02
N SER A 8 -12.22 -5.24 -5.03
CA SER A 8 -11.59 -5.33 -6.34
C SER A 8 -11.92 -4.06 -7.13
N SER A 9 -10.93 -3.48 -7.79
CA SER A 9 -11.17 -2.58 -8.91
C SER A 9 -11.98 -3.34 -9.97
N GLU A 10 -13.06 -2.78 -10.48
CA GLU A 10 -13.93 -3.42 -11.45
C GLU A 10 -13.15 -3.92 -12.66
N LYS A 11 -13.05 -5.26 -12.80
CA LYS A 11 -12.85 -5.88 -14.09
C LYS A 11 -14.19 -5.83 -14.83
N LYS A 12 -14.23 -5.14 -15.95
CA LYS A 12 -15.33 -5.24 -16.91
C LYS A 12 -15.58 -6.70 -17.29
N ASP A 13 -16.81 -7.09 -17.11
CA ASP A 13 -17.56 -8.27 -17.44
C ASP A 13 -16.95 -9.30 -18.39
N SER A 14 -16.89 -10.53 -17.90
CA SER A 14 -17.20 -11.71 -18.69
C SER A 14 -18.04 -12.66 -17.83
N PRO A 15 -19.17 -13.18 -18.32
CA PRO A 15 -20.08 -13.99 -17.52
C PRO A 15 -19.54 -15.41 -17.37
N SER A 16 -19.35 -15.89 -16.14
CA SER A 16 -19.24 -17.31 -15.86
C SER A 16 -20.32 -17.74 -14.87
N THR A 17 -21.15 -18.61 -15.37
CA THR A 17 -22.18 -19.40 -14.66
C THR A 17 -21.53 -20.40 -13.71
N GLY A 18 -22.08 -20.53 -12.48
CA GLY A 18 -21.93 -21.75 -11.70
C GLY A 18 -21.80 -21.58 -10.19
N SER A 19 -22.92 -21.59 -9.49
CA SER A 19 -23.28 -22.16 -8.18
C SER A 19 -22.21 -22.42 -7.12
N GLY A 20 -22.36 -21.76 -5.98
CA GLY A 20 -21.75 -22.10 -4.70
C GLY A 20 -21.82 -20.92 -3.74
N GLN A 21 -23.01 -20.67 -3.14
CA GLN A 21 -23.20 -19.60 -2.17
C GLN A 21 -22.62 -19.98 -0.81
N ALA A 22 -21.49 -19.38 -0.45
CA ALA A 22 -21.25 -18.95 0.92
C ALA A 22 -21.56 -17.44 0.93
N GLY A 23 -22.57 -17.03 1.71
CA GLY A 23 -22.99 -15.63 1.76
C GLY A 23 -21.94 -14.76 2.44
N PHE A 24 -21.09 -14.14 1.65
CA PHE A 24 -20.26 -13.04 2.11
C PHE A 24 -21.12 -11.77 2.07
N PHE A 25 -21.33 -11.17 3.23
CA PHE A 25 -21.89 -9.82 3.29
C PHE A 25 -20.84 -8.86 2.71
N SER A 26 -21.04 -8.44 1.47
CA SER A 26 -20.26 -7.36 0.86
C SER A 26 -20.79 -6.03 1.40
N PHE A 27 -20.05 -5.42 2.32
CA PHE A 27 -20.30 -4.02 2.66
C PHE A 27 -19.55 -3.14 1.65
N PRO A 28 -20.16 -2.02 1.19
CA PRO A 28 -19.43 -1.10 0.31
C PRO A 28 -18.20 -0.55 1.06
N CYS A 29 -17.08 -0.50 0.37
CA CYS A 29 -15.91 0.16 0.93
C CYS A 29 -16.19 1.64 1.12
N PRO A 30 -15.79 2.20 2.25
CA PRO A 30 -15.94 3.63 2.51
C PRO A 30 -15.05 4.51 1.65
N THR A 31 -14.04 3.93 1.01
CA THR A 31 -13.02 4.65 0.22
C THR A 31 -12.90 4.03 -1.16
N GLU A 32 -13.12 4.81 -2.19
CA GLU A 32 -12.84 4.42 -3.58
C GLU A 32 -11.33 4.30 -3.78
N ILE A 33 -10.91 3.28 -4.51
CA ILE A 33 -9.51 3.05 -4.88
C ILE A 33 -9.43 2.95 -6.39
N ARG A 34 -8.53 3.72 -7.01
CA ARG A 34 -8.36 3.70 -8.46
C ARG A 34 -6.97 4.12 -8.89
N THR A 35 -6.63 3.85 -10.14
CA THR A 35 -5.46 4.40 -10.82
C THR A 35 -5.87 5.36 -11.92
N ASP A 36 -5.29 6.56 -11.89
CA ASP A 36 -5.35 7.57 -12.95
C ASP A 36 -4.01 7.62 -13.73
N ASP A 37 -3.03 6.78 -13.37
CA ASP A 37 -1.75 6.59 -14.07
C ASP A 37 -1.52 5.10 -14.39
N PRO A 38 -2.26 4.51 -15.36
CA PRO A 38 -2.15 3.09 -15.67
C PRO A 38 -0.78 2.67 -16.21
N GLU A 39 0.05 3.61 -16.67
CA GLU A 39 1.43 3.34 -17.06
C GLU A 39 2.37 3.26 -15.86
N GLY A 40 2.16 4.08 -14.84
CA GLY A 40 2.96 4.11 -13.62
C GLY A 40 2.50 3.11 -12.57
N CYS A 41 1.19 2.88 -12.48
CA CYS A 41 0.55 1.93 -11.59
C CYS A 41 -0.53 1.11 -12.33
N PRO A 42 -0.15 0.04 -13.04
CA PRO A 42 -1.08 -0.80 -13.80
C PRO A 42 -2.10 -1.56 -12.95
N ALA A 43 -1.75 -1.86 -11.68
CA ALA A 43 -2.65 -2.53 -10.74
C ALA A 43 -2.53 -1.91 -9.35
N PHE A 44 -3.67 -1.55 -8.78
CA PHE A 44 -3.78 -0.89 -7.49
C PHE A 44 -4.94 -1.51 -6.71
N TYR A 45 -4.61 -2.26 -5.66
CA TYR A 45 -5.56 -2.99 -4.82
C TYR A 45 -5.60 -2.38 -3.43
N GLY A 46 -6.76 -2.41 -2.82
CA GLY A 46 -6.90 -2.00 -1.43
C GLY A 46 -7.97 -2.81 -0.70
N ARG A 47 -7.72 -3.01 0.59
CA ARG A 47 -8.66 -3.66 1.51
C ARG A 47 -8.78 -2.86 2.79
N VAL A 48 -10.01 -2.56 3.19
CA VAL A 48 -10.27 -1.96 4.51
C VAL A 48 -10.36 -3.06 5.56
N ILE A 49 -9.55 -2.93 6.62
CA ILE A 49 -9.55 -3.81 7.78
C ILE A 49 -9.93 -2.97 8.99
N ARG A 50 -10.96 -3.40 9.74
CA ARG A 50 -11.50 -2.66 10.87
C ARG A 50 -11.24 -3.35 12.19
N GLY A 51 -11.18 -2.55 13.26
CA GLY A 51 -11.01 -3.05 14.61
C GLY A 51 -9.62 -3.62 14.88
N VAL A 52 -8.59 -3.18 14.14
CA VAL A 52 -7.21 -3.58 14.39
C VAL A 52 -6.70 -3.02 15.71
N ARG A 53 -5.72 -3.69 16.29
CA ARG A 53 -4.97 -3.22 17.46
C ARG A 53 -3.51 -3.09 17.08
N ASN A 54 -3.06 -1.86 16.87
CA ASN A 54 -1.69 -1.58 16.47
C ASN A 54 -0.78 -1.45 17.69
N GLY A 55 -0.30 -2.57 18.19
CA GLY A 55 0.67 -2.65 19.28
C GLY A 55 1.97 -3.31 18.85
N ALA A 56 2.64 -3.97 19.79
CA ALA A 56 3.81 -4.76 19.46
C ALA A 56 3.43 -5.99 18.64
N SER A 57 4.19 -6.29 17.60
CA SER A 57 4.05 -7.53 16.82
C SER A 57 4.43 -8.78 17.66
N PRO A 58 3.99 -9.99 17.27
CA PRO A 58 4.36 -11.22 17.96
C PRO A 58 5.88 -11.41 18.05
N THR A 59 6.36 -11.99 19.14
CA THR A 59 7.81 -12.16 19.40
C THR A 59 8.53 -12.96 18.33
N TRP A 60 7.87 -13.96 17.74
CA TRP A 60 8.43 -14.73 16.65
C TRP A 60 8.68 -13.88 15.38
N MET A 61 7.75 -12.97 15.08
CA MET A 61 7.86 -12.05 13.93
C MET A 61 8.98 -11.04 14.17
N GLN A 62 9.02 -10.44 15.38
CA GLN A 62 10.12 -9.54 15.76
C GLN A 62 11.49 -10.22 15.66
N ALA A 63 11.60 -11.50 16.07
CA ALA A 63 12.85 -12.25 15.98
C ALA A 63 13.30 -12.43 14.52
N ARG A 64 12.37 -12.75 13.62
CA ARG A 64 12.66 -12.91 12.18
C ARG A 64 13.03 -11.58 11.52
N LEU A 65 12.28 -10.50 11.82
CA LEU A 65 12.60 -9.16 11.31
C LEU A 65 13.99 -8.71 11.76
N LYS A 66 14.34 -8.90 13.04
CA LYS A 66 15.68 -8.59 13.57
C LYS A 66 16.77 -9.41 12.89
N ALA A 67 16.53 -10.69 12.64
CA ALA A 67 17.47 -11.56 11.93
C ALA A 67 17.69 -11.12 10.48
N ALA A 68 16.67 -10.50 9.85
CA ALA A 68 16.76 -9.90 8.53
C ALA A 68 17.31 -8.45 8.52
N GLY A 69 17.74 -7.94 9.68
CA GLY A 69 18.30 -6.57 9.82
C GLY A 69 17.24 -5.47 9.95
N GLN A 70 15.96 -5.82 10.12
CA GLN A 70 14.88 -4.87 10.32
C GLN A 70 14.64 -4.58 11.80
N ARG A 71 14.27 -3.35 12.12
CA ARG A 71 13.84 -2.97 13.47
C ARG A 71 12.32 -3.11 13.58
N PRO A 72 11.78 -3.96 14.46
CA PRO A 72 10.34 -3.98 14.73
C PRO A 72 9.85 -2.61 15.20
N ILE A 73 8.68 -2.21 14.71
CA ILE A 73 8.08 -0.88 14.98
C ILE A 73 6.71 -1.06 15.63
N SER A 74 5.75 -1.60 14.91
CA SER A 74 4.38 -1.88 15.36
C SER A 74 3.80 -3.04 14.56
N ALA A 75 2.72 -3.63 15.03
CA ALA A 75 2.13 -4.81 14.40
C ALA A 75 1.83 -4.58 12.91
N LEU A 76 1.22 -3.45 12.56
CA LEU A 76 0.86 -3.15 11.16
C LEU A 76 2.11 -3.01 10.27
N VAL A 77 3.09 -2.23 10.72
CA VAL A 77 4.35 -2.02 9.98
C VAL A 77 5.15 -3.32 9.90
N ASP A 78 5.19 -4.08 10.97
CA ASP A 78 5.95 -5.33 11.03
C ASP A 78 5.34 -6.41 10.12
N ILE A 79 4.00 -6.48 10.02
CA ILE A 79 3.31 -7.38 9.08
C ILE A 79 3.66 -7.03 7.64
N THR A 80 3.55 -5.77 7.24
CA THR A 80 3.89 -5.34 5.88
C THR A 80 5.35 -5.59 5.54
N ASN A 81 6.27 -5.31 6.47
CA ASN A 81 7.69 -5.61 6.32
C ASN A 81 7.96 -7.12 6.25
N TYR A 82 7.26 -7.90 7.08
CA TYR A 82 7.42 -9.36 7.08
C TYR A 82 7.02 -9.97 5.73
N VAL A 83 5.83 -9.61 5.21
CA VAL A 83 5.36 -10.11 3.92
C VAL A 83 6.27 -9.64 2.78
N MET A 84 6.72 -8.40 2.81
CA MET A 84 7.70 -7.89 1.84
C MET A 84 9.00 -8.71 1.82
N LEU A 85 9.52 -9.11 2.98
CA LEU A 85 10.76 -9.88 3.09
C LEU A 85 10.56 -11.36 2.70
N ASP A 86 9.43 -11.96 3.09
CA ASP A 86 9.15 -13.39 2.91
C ASP A 86 8.66 -13.71 1.49
N HIS A 87 7.81 -12.83 0.92
CA HIS A 87 7.15 -13.03 -0.38
C HIS A 87 7.60 -12.05 -1.47
N GLY A 88 8.40 -11.05 -1.14
CA GLY A 88 8.88 -10.07 -2.13
C GLY A 88 7.86 -9.02 -2.54
N GLN A 89 6.66 -8.99 -1.95
CA GLN A 89 5.60 -8.04 -2.26
C GLN A 89 5.53 -6.93 -1.19
N PRO A 90 5.99 -5.70 -1.49
CA PRO A 90 5.76 -4.57 -0.61
C PRO A 90 4.28 -4.18 -0.57
N SER A 91 3.84 -3.73 0.58
CA SER A 91 2.49 -3.23 0.83
C SER A 91 2.55 -2.03 1.77
N HIS A 92 1.47 -1.24 1.82
CA HIS A 92 1.35 -0.12 2.74
C HIS A 92 0.03 -0.18 3.50
N ALA A 93 0.02 0.36 4.71
CA ALA A 93 -1.17 0.49 5.53
C ALA A 93 -1.36 1.96 5.93
N TYR A 94 -2.49 2.52 5.52
CA TYR A 94 -2.91 3.87 5.87
C TYR A 94 -3.85 3.82 7.07
N ASP A 95 -3.76 4.79 7.96
CA ASP A 95 -4.82 5.05 8.93
C ASP A 95 -6.05 5.56 8.17
N LEU A 96 -7.14 4.78 8.18
CA LEU A 96 -8.34 5.11 7.41
C LEU A 96 -8.96 6.46 7.84
N ALA A 97 -8.76 6.87 9.09
CA ALA A 97 -9.29 8.13 9.60
C ALA A 97 -8.58 9.37 9.04
N THR A 98 -7.38 9.21 8.46
CA THR A 98 -6.63 10.31 7.86
C THR A 98 -6.91 10.51 6.38
N LEU A 99 -7.61 9.56 5.73
CA LEU A 99 -7.89 9.60 4.32
C LEU A 99 -9.13 10.46 4.01
N ASN A 100 -9.06 11.18 2.91
CA ASN A 100 -10.11 12.11 2.47
C ASN A 100 -10.62 11.77 1.07
N GLY A 101 -11.69 10.98 0.99
CA GLY A 101 -12.32 10.57 -0.27
C GLY A 101 -11.58 9.42 -0.97
N ALA A 102 -11.49 9.47 -2.30
CA ALA A 102 -10.86 8.42 -3.09
C ALA A 102 -9.34 8.42 -2.94
N VAL A 103 -8.75 7.24 -2.76
CA VAL A 103 -7.29 7.03 -2.80
C VAL A 103 -6.89 6.66 -4.23
N VAL A 104 -6.01 7.45 -4.82
CA VAL A 104 -5.72 7.41 -6.24
C VAL A 104 -4.23 7.29 -6.49
N ALA A 105 -3.84 6.27 -7.25
CA ALA A 105 -2.51 6.22 -7.86
C ALA A 105 -2.54 7.14 -9.09
N ARG A 106 -1.77 8.22 -9.07
CA ARG A 106 -1.73 9.22 -10.14
C ARG A 106 -0.34 9.79 -10.36
N ARG A 107 -0.16 10.51 -11.44
CA ARG A 107 1.03 11.35 -11.60
C ARG A 107 1.00 12.51 -10.61
N ALA A 108 2.16 12.83 -10.05
CA ALA A 108 2.31 14.05 -9.28
C ALA A 108 2.06 15.27 -10.17
N ARG A 109 1.70 16.38 -9.56
CA ARG A 109 1.68 17.68 -10.22
C ARG A 109 2.99 18.39 -9.95
N ASP A 110 3.47 19.16 -10.91
CA ASP A 110 4.70 19.93 -10.71
C ASP A 110 4.55 20.88 -9.52
N GLY A 111 5.51 20.83 -8.62
CA GLY A 111 5.54 21.62 -7.40
C GLY A 111 4.75 21.04 -6.22
N GLU A 112 4.10 19.89 -6.37
CA GLU A 112 3.60 19.15 -5.20
C GLU A 112 4.78 18.71 -4.31
N THR A 113 4.55 18.67 -3.01
CA THR A 113 5.54 18.17 -2.03
C THR A 113 4.93 17.10 -1.16
N VAL A 114 5.77 16.25 -0.59
CA VAL A 114 5.37 15.27 0.42
C VAL A 114 6.44 15.19 1.50
N THR A 115 6.03 15.23 2.77
CA THR A 115 6.89 14.87 3.89
C THR A 115 6.84 13.37 4.07
N ALA A 116 7.94 12.70 3.78
CA ALA A 116 8.04 11.25 3.83
C ALA A 116 8.37 10.74 5.24
N LEU A 117 8.19 9.42 5.49
CA LEU A 117 8.42 8.76 6.78
C LEU A 117 9.84 8.94 7.35
N ASN A 118 10.80 9.40 6.55
CA ASN A 118 12.15 9.76 7.01
C ASN A 118 12.25 11.22 7.51
N GLY A 119 11.13 11.93 7.64
CA GLY A 119 11.04 13.31 8.09
C GLY A 119 11.54 14.35 7.09
N LYS A 120 11.80 13.99 5.84
CA LYS A 120 12.24 14.90 4.79
C LYS A 120 11.11 15.27 3.85
N GLU A 121 11.09 16.52 3.41
CA GLU A 121 10.21 16.99 2.34
C GLU A 121 10.84 16.75 0.98
N TYR A 122 10.05 16.25 0.05
CA TYR A 122 10.45 15.99 -1.33
C TYR A 122 9.56 16.77 -2.29
N ALA A 123 10.21 17.51 -3.19
CA ALA A 123 9.53 18.15 -4.32
C ALA A 123 9.30 17.14 -5.43
N LEU A 124 8.07 17.08 -5.92
CA LEU A 124 7.62 16.10 -6.90
C LEU A 124 7.51 16.72 -8.29
N THR A 125 7.61 15.89 -9.32
CA THR A 125 7.45 16.28 -10.71
C THR A 125 6.41 15.38 -11.40
N ALA A 126 5.85 15.83 -12.51
CA ALA A 126 4.82 15.12 -13.26
C ALA A 126 5.31 13.75 -13.83
N ASP A 127 6.61 13.47 -13.78
CA ASP A 127 7.15 12.15 -14.17
C ASP A 127 7.07 11.10 -13.06
N MET A 128 6.69 11.50 -11.84
CA MET A 128 6.60 10.63 -10.67
C MET A 128 5.17 10.15 -10.45
N THR A 129 5.02 8.89 -10.07
CA THR A 129 3.72 8.35 -9.61
C THR A 129 3.63 8.53 -8.10
N VAL A 130 2.47 8.96 -7.63
CA VAL A 130 2.15 9.17 -6.21
C VAL A 130 0.84 8.49 -5.85
N ILE A 131 0.67 8.17 -4.58
CA ILE A 131 -0.62 7.85 -4.00
C ILE A 131 -1.15 9.11 -3.33
N ALA A 132 -2.37 9.49 -3.65
CA ALA A 132 -2.96 10.75 -3.19
C ALA A 132 -4.47 10.62 -3.00
N ASP A 133 -5.04 11.56 -2.26
CA ASP A 133 -6.48 11.74 -2.13
C ASP A 133 -6.87 13.23 -2.34
N ALA A 134 -8.06 13.63 -1.90
CA ALA A 134 -8.52 15.02 -1.99
C ALA A 134 -7.73 15.97 -1.08
N GLY A 135 -7.07 15.47 -0.04
CA GLY A 135 -6.23 16.24 0.88
C GLY A 135 -4.81 16.49 0.36
N GLY A 136 -4.32 15.67 -0.55
CA GLY A 136 -2.96 15.81 -1.10
C GLY A 136 -2.26 14.49 -1.36
N VAL A 137 -0.93 14.57 -1.47
CA VAL A 137 -0.07 13.40 -1.69
C VAL A 137 0.20 12.69 -0.36
N HIS A 138 -0.05 11.39 -0.33
CA HIS A 138 0.28 10.50 0.79
C HIS A 138 1.68 9.91 0.63
N ASP A 139 1.98 9.32 -0.55
CA ASP A 139 3.20 8.54 -0.74
C ASP A 139 3.88 8.85 -2.07
N ILE A 140 5.20 8.66 -2.08
CA ILE A 140 5.96 8.45 -3.31
C ILE A 140 5.79 6.98 -3.66
N ALA A 141 4.92 6.70 -4.64
CA ALA A 141 4.44 5.36 -4.96
C ALA A 141 5.58 4.33 -5.09
N GLY A 142 5.46 3.22 -4.34
CA GLY A 142 6.42 2.12 -4.36
C GLY A 142 7.81 2.44 -3.81
N ILE A 143 8.03 3.64 -3.25
CA ILE A 143 9.32 4.06 -2.71
C ILE A 143 9.25 4.35 -1.22
N MET A 144 8.38 5.28 -0.81
CA MET A 144 8.31 5.69 0.60
C MET A 144 6.96 6.31 0.92
N GLY A 145 6.37 5.87 2.03
CA GLY A 145 5.16 6.43 2.60
C GLY A 145 5.35 7.85 3.13
N GLY A 146 4.26 8.59 3.20
CA GLY A 146 4.22 9.90 3.83
C GLY A 146 3.91 9.83 5.32
N GLU A 147 4.33 10.86 6.04
CA GLU A 147 4.24 10.90 7.50
C GLU A 147 2.80 11.03 7.98
N HIS A 148 1.96 11.83 7.29
CA HIS A 148 0.65 12.24 7.80
C HIS A 148 -0.44 11.15 7.73
N SER A 149 -0.30 10.15 6.88
CA SER A 149 -1.24 9.03 6.73
C SER A 149 -0.77 7.73 7.37
N GLY A 150 0.37 7.77 8.06
CA GLY A 150 0.94 6.63 8.76
C GLY A 150 0.09 6.15 9.93
N CYS A 151 0.12 4.84 10.18
CA CYS A 151 -0.57 4.23 11.30
C CYS A 151 0.12 4.55 12.64
N SER A 152 -0.67 4.84 13.66
CA SER A 152 -0.24 5.07 15.05
C SER A 152 -0.75 3.97 15.99
N GLU A 153 -0.39 4.04 17.28
CA GLU A 153 -0.94 3.13 18.29
C GLU A 153 -2.46 3.25 18.48
N SER A 154 -3.04 4.39 18.13
CA SER A 154 -4.48 4.63 18.19
C SER A 154 -5.24 4.21 16.93
N THR A 155 -4.55 3.81 15.88
CA THR A 155 -5.17 3.37 14.62
C THR A 155 -5.99 2.10 14.86
N SER A 156 -7.27 2.15 14.51
CA SER A 156 -8.21 1.03 14.64
C SER A 156 -8.75 0.51 13.32
N ASP A 157 -8.77 1.35 12.31
CA ASP A 157 -9.23 1.01 10.96
C ASP A 157 -8.13 1.37 9.95
N VAL A 158 -7.82 0.47 9.05
CA VAL A 158 -6.73 0.68 8.07
C VAL A 158 -7.23 0.41 6.66
N LEU A 159 -6.66 1.14 5.71
CA LEU A 159 -6.66 0.77 4.31
C LEU A 159 -5.33 0.09 4.00
N LEU A 160 -5.36 -1.20 3.72
CA LEU A 160 -4.22 -1.95 3.20
C LEU A 160 -4.11 -1.69 1.70
N GLU A 161 -2.92 -1.32 1.25
CA GLU A 161 -2.55 -1.17 -0.17
C GLU A 161 -1.63 -2.30 -0.61
N VAL A 162 -1.94 -2.89 -1.77
CA VAL A 162 -1.06 -3.79 -2.51
C VAL A 162 -1.10 -3.38 -3.98
N ALA A 163 0.05 -3.13 -4.59
CA ALA A 163 0.11 -2.57 -5.92
C ALA A 163 1.19 -3.20 -6.81
N TYR A 164 1.03 -3.01 -8.12
CA TYR A 164 2.10 -3.19 -9.08
C TYR A 164 2.44 -1.83 -9.70
N PHE A 165 3.68 -1.40 -9.49
CA PHE A 165 4.20 -0.17 -10.09
C PHE A 165 5.16 -0.50 -11.23
N SER A 166 5.20 0.38 -12.24
CA SER A 166 6.16 0.28 -13.33
C SER A 166 7.60 0.32 -12.79
N PRO A 167 8.41 -0.75 -12.96
CA PRO A 167 9.77 -0.81 -12.45
C PRO A 167 10.64 0.36 -12.93
N GLU A 168 10.47 0.73 -14.20
CA GLU A 168 11.22 1.83 -14.80
C GLU A 168 10.86 3.18 -14.15
N ARG A 169 9.57 3.41 -13.87
CA ARG A 169 9.10 4.62 -13.20
C ARG A 169 9.65 4.72 -11.78
N ILE A 170 9.61 3.61 -11.03
CA ILE A 170 10.17 3.54 -9.67
C ILE A 170 11.68 3.81 -9.67
N ALA A 171 12.43 3.18 -10.59
CA ALA A 171 13.86 3.38 -10.69
C ALA A 171 14.21 4.84 -10.97
N ARG A 172 13.55 5.49 -11.95
CA ARG A 172 13.76 6.89 -12.29
C ARG A 172 13.43 7.83 -11.13
N THR A 173 12.26 7.64 -10.50
CA THR A 173 11.83 8.46 -9.36
C THR A 173 12.80 8.33 -8.19
N GLY A 174 13.18 7.11 -7.81
CA GLY A 174 14.13 6.89 -6.72
C GLY A 174 15.52 7.46 -7.00
N GLN A 175 15.97 7.45 -8.26
CA GLN A 175 17.23 8.08 -8.67
C GLN A 175 17.12 9.61 -8.58
N ALA A 176 16.05 10.20 -9.12
CA ALA A 176 15.84 11.65 -9.13
C ALA A 176 15.77 12.24 -7.71
N LEU A 177 15.11 11.53 -6.77
CA LEU A 177 14.97 11.96 -5.38
C LEU A 177 16.12 11.48 -4.47
N ALA A 178 17.08 10.71 -5.01
CA ALA A 178 18.15 10.06 -4.24
C ALA A 178 17.62 9.25 -3.04
N LEU A 179 16.46 8.58 -3.22
CA LEU A 179 15.79 7.78 -2.21
C LEU A 179 16.06 6.30 -2.41
N THR A 180 16.38 5.61 -1.31
CA THR A 180 16.52 4.15 -1.25
C THR A 180 15.60 3.59 -0.20
N SER A 181 14.96 2.44 -0.49
CA SER A 181 14.15 1.68 0.46
C SER A 181 14.10 0.21 0.06
N ASP A 182 13.69 -0.64 0.98
CA ASP A 182 13.47 -2.06 0.70
C ASP A 182 12.32 -2.28 -0.29
N ALA A 183 11.28 -1.45 -0.24
CA ALA A 183 10.19 -1.45 -1.20
C ALA A 183 10.68 -1.06 -2.59
N ARG A 184 11.38 0.07 -2.72
CA ARG A 184 11.98 0.47 -4.00
C ARG A 184 12.83 -0.63 -4.61
N SER A 185 13.68 -1.26 -3.82
CA SER A 185 14.58 -2.32 -4.28
C SER A 185 13.86 -3.48 -4.96
N ARG A 186 12.61 -3.74 -4.56
CA ARG A 186 11.76 -4.78 -5.14
C ARG A 186 11.00 -4.26 -6.35
N PHE A 187 10.32 -3.15 -6.21
CA PHE A 187 9.52 -2.58 -7.29
C PHE A 187 10.36 -2.19 -8.52
N GLU A 188 11.56 -1.62 -8.33
CA GLU A 188 12.44 -1.27 -9.47
C GLU A 188 12.97 -2.49 -10.26
N ARG A 189 12.92 -3.70 -9.65
CA ARG A 189 13.26 -4.97 -10.31
C ARG A 189 12.04 -5.71 -10.83
N GLY A 190 10.85 -5.27 -10.44
CA GLY A 190 9.58 -5.92 -10.73
C GLY A 190 9.16 -6.89 -9.62
N VAL A 191 7.90 -6.79 -9.23
CA VAL A 191 7.20 -7.75 -8.37
C VAL A 191 6.29 -8.60 -9.24
N ASP A 192 5.77 -9.71 -8.71
CA ASP A 192 4.87 -10.58 -9.46
C ASP A 192 3.45 -9.97 -9.51
N PRO A 193 2.95 -9.51 -10.67
CA PRO A 193 1.61 -8.95 -10.77
C PRO A 193 0.49 -9.98 -10.55
N ALA A 194 0.78 -11.28 -10.66
CA ALA A 194 -0.20 -12.33 -10.39
C ALA A 194 -0.36 -12.63 -8.89
N PHE A 195 0.55 -12.16 -8.05
CA PHE A 195 0.54 -12.42 -6.60
C PHE A 195 -0.26 -11.38 -5.80
N LEU A 196 -0.78 -10.31 -6.42
CA LEU A 196 -1.40 -9.18 -5.70
C LEU A 196 -2.64 -9.60 -4.89
N ASP A 197 -3.52 -10.41 -5.46
CA ASP A 197 -4.72 -10.93 -4.77
C ASP A 197 -4.32 -11.80 -3.57
N ASP A 198 -3.37 -12.72 -3.75
CA ASP A 198 -2.87 -13.59 -2.70
C ASP A 198 -2.16 -12.78 -1.60
N ALA A 199 -1.44 -11.73 -1.96
CA ALA A 199 -0.78 -10.85 -0.99
C ALA A 199 -1.79 -10.11 -0.11
N VAL A 200 -2.90 -9.61 -0.69
CA VAL A 200 -3.99 -8.99 0.08
C VAL A 200 -4.57 -9.98 1.08
N GLU A 201 -4.84 -11.22 0.66
CA GLU A 201 -5.35 -12.28 1.55
C GLU A 201 -4.35 -12.65 2.65
N LEU A 202 -3.07 -12.72 2.32
CA LEU A 202 -2.02 -13.12 3.26
C LEU A 202 -1.81 -12.10 4.39
N ILE A 203 -1.96 -10.80 4.08
CA ILE A 203 -1.75 -9.71 5.04
C ILE A 203 -2.96 -9.52 5.96
N THR A 204 -4.15 -9.95 5.53
CA THR A 204 -5.42 -9.78 6.25
C THR A 204 -5.68 -10.88 7.26
#